data_49927bd5a81f44939d29a73dec15405b
#
_entry.id   49927bd5a81f44939d29a73dec15405b
#
_cell.length_a   1.000
_cell.length_b   1.000
_cell.length_c   1.000
_cell.angle_alpha   90.00
_cell.angle_beta   90.00
_cell.angle_gamma   90.00
#
_symmetry.space_group_name_H-M   'P 1'
#
loop_
_entity.id
_entity.type
_entity.pdbx_description
1 polymer ?
#
loop_
_entity_poly.entity_id
_entity_poly.type
_entity_poly.pdbx_seq_one_letter_code
_entity_poly.pdbx_strand_id
1 'polypeptide(L)'
;MYLGVYQLLWKVAPPLIRRYLRKRARLAPAYLQHWDERFGKPYPAPVQQAIWIHAVSVGETRAAAPVIAALRQHFPDAPLLLTQMTPTGRETAEQLYPDAQCRYLPYDRPDYVAQFLREHRPLFGVLMETELWPNWVLGAHQAQVPLFLANARLSEKSLRGYQKAASLFAPVMAKLRAVFAQTEADAERLRLLGAQQVSVCGNSKYDIAPPASALSLAAEFKAHIGERPVIVCGSTRVDKQGVDEAELLLQVWQGADSDALLVVVPRHPERFEAVFQAALKLGFKVQKRSDGKPVAADTQVWVGDSMGELFAYYAAADVVFVGGSLVDTGCQNVIEPIACGKPTVFGYSTYNFQAACAAALAAGVAKQVHTPTEWRNTVLELLQNHSEQTAMQQHAQAFIHTHQGASERIAEQIAYCYRKP
;
A
#
# COMPACT_ATOMS: atom_id res chain seq x y z
N MET A 1 14.46 16.69 -28.34
CA MET A 1 14.85 15.38 -28.91
C MET A 1 14.26 14.21 -28.10
N TYR A 2 14.47 14.12 -26.80
CA TYR A 2 14.00 12.99 -25.97
C TYR A 2 12.48 12.80 -25.90
N LEU A 3 11.68 13.88 -25.85
CA LEU A 3 10.22 13.76 -25.85
C LEU A 3 9.69 13.13 -27.13
N GLY A 4 10.21 13.54 -28.30
CA GLY A 4 9.80 12.96 -29.58
C GLY A 4 10.13 11.47 -29.68
N VAL A 5 11.31 11.07 -29.20
CA VAL A 5 11.71 9.66 -29.12
C VAL A 5 10.80 8.89 -28.17
N TYR A 6 10.52 9.45 -26.99
CA TYR A 6 9.60 8.87 -26.02
C TYR A 6 8.20 8.64 -26.60
N GLN A 7 7.65 9.65 -27.27
CA GLN A 7 6.34 9.55 -27.93
C GLN A 7 6.32 8.55 -29.08
N LEU A 8 7.42 8.45 -29.85
CA LEU A 8 7.56 7.45 -30.90
C LEU A 8 7.57 6.03 -30.33
N LEU A 9 8.28 5.81 -29.20
CA LEU A 9 8.27 4.51 -28.53
C LEU A 9 6.85 4.11 -28.11
N TRP A 10 6.05 5.06 -27.61
CA TRP A 10 4.65 4.80 -27.24
C TRP A 10 3.75 4.51 -28.46
N LYS A 11 4.09 4.96 -29.66
CA LYS A 11 3.34 4.57 -30.88
C LYS A 11 3.52 3.09 -31.21
N VAL A 12 4.69 2.52 -30.94
CA VAL A 12 5.02 1.12 -31.26
C VAL A 12 4.85 0.15 -30.08
N ALA A 13 4.73 0.65 -28.85
CA ALA A 13 4.60 -0.15 -27.64
C ALA A 13 3.28 -0.97 -27.51
N PRO A 14 2.10 -0.52 -27.97
CA PRO A 14 0.83 -1.20 -27.70
C PRO A 14 0.77 -2.68 -28.10
N PRO A 15 1.30 -3.15 -29.23
CA PRO A 15 1.33 -4.58 -29.56
C PRO A 15 2.14 -5.41 -28.56
N LEU A 16 3.27 -4.89 -28.08
CA LEU A 16 4.14 -5.55 -27.09
C LEU A 16 3.45 -5.62 -25.73
N ILE A 17 2.78 -4.54 -25.33
CA ILE A 17 2.01 -4.48 -24.09
C ILE A 17 0.84 -5.48 -24.14
N ARG A 18 0.11 -5.57 -25.26
CA ARG A 18 -0.96 -6.56 -25.43
C ARG A 18 -0.43 -7.99 -25.30
N ARG A 19 0.73 -8.29 -25.87
CA ARG A 19 1.37 -9.61 -25.72
C ARG A 19 1.76 -9.87 -24.25
N TYR A 20 2.32 -8.88 -23.57
CA TYR A 20 2.67 -8.96 -22.15
C TYR A 20 1.44 -9.22 -21.28
N LEU A 21 0.35 -8.48 -21.48
CA LEU A 21 -0.89 -8.66 -20.71
C LEU A 21 -1.52 -10.05 -20.95
N ARG A 22 -1.50 -10.55 -22.20
CA ARG A 22 -1.94 -11.93 -22.50
C ARG A 22 -1.11 -12.97 -21.76
N LYS A 23 0.21 -12.75 -21.65
CA LYS A 23 1.07 -13.64 -20.88
C LYS A 23 0.73 -13.60 -19.39
N ARG A 24 0.51 -12.42 -18.82
CA ARG A 24 0.09 -12.28 -17.41
C ARG A 24 -1.28 -12.86 -17.14
N ALA A 25 -2.19 -12.78 -18.09
CA ALA A 25 -3.54 -13.31 -17.99
C ALA A 25 -3.60 -14.84 -17.86
N ARG A 26 -2.54 -15.56 -18.20
CA ARG A 26 -2.45 -17.00 -17.94
C ARG A 26 -2.48 -17.34 -16.45
N LEU A 27 -1.95 -16.44 -15.60
CA LEU A 27 -1.95 -16.57 -14.14
C LEU A 27 -3.06 -15.76 -13.48
N ALA A 28 -3.50 -14.66 -14.10
CA ALA A 28 -4.53 -13.76 -13.58
C ALA A 28 -5.42 -13.26 -14.74
N PRO A 29 -6.52 -13.99 -15.08
CA PRO A 29 -7.39 -13.70 -16.23
C PRO A 29 -7.94 -12.26 -16.26
N ALA A 30 -8.11 -11.62 -15.09
CA ALA A 30 -8.60 -10.25 -14.96
C ALA A 30 -7.75 -9.20 -15.71
N TYR A 31 -6.48 -9.53 -16.09
CA TYR A 31 -5.68 -8.65 -16.94
C TYR A 31 -6.23 -8.48 -18.36
N LEU A 32 -7.15 -9.31 -18.81
CA LEU A 32 -7.84 -9.17 -20.11
C LEU A 32 -9.13 -8.37 -20.03
N GLN A 33 -9.63 -8.07 -18.83
CA GLN A 33 -10.84 -7.28 -18.67
C GLN A 33 -10.58 -5.80 -18.92
N HIS A 34 -11.61 -5.08 -19.39
CA HIS A 34 -11.59 -3.62 -19.62
C HIS A 34 -10.41 -3.13 -20.48
N TRP A 35 -10.03 -3.90 -21.51
CA TRP A 35 -8.90 -3.55 -22.37
C TRP A 35 -9.08 -2.22 -23.09
N ASP A 36 -10.31 -1.89 -23.45
CA ASP A 36 -10.64 -0.66 -24.17
C ASP A 36 -10.23 0.58 -23.37
N GLU A 37 -10.38 0.55 -22.06
CA GLU A 37 -9.91 1.62 -21.16
C GLU A 37 -8.41 1.83 -21.26
N ARG A 38 -7.62 0.74 -21.24
CA ARG A 38 -6.15 0.78 -21.27
C ARG A 38 -5.57 1.29 -22.59
N PHE A 39 -6.32 1.13 -23.68
CA PHE A 39 -5.88 1.46 -25.03
C PHE A 39 -6.61 2.66 -25.63
N GLY A 40 -7.18 3.52 -24.79
CA GLY A 40 -7.72 4.81 -25.18
C GLY A 40 -8.89 4.73 -26.15
N LYS A 41 -9.77 3.73 -25.99
CA LYS A 41 -11.04 3.72 -26.69
C LYS A 41 -12.08 4.55 -25.94
N PRO A 42 -13.15 5.03 -26.60
CA PRO A 42 -14.19 5.81 -25.95
C PRO A 42 -14.75 5.13 -24.71
N TYR A 43 -14.98 5.94 -23.66
CA TYR A 43 -15.49 5.46 -22.38
C TYR A 43 -17.02 5.47 -22.39
N PRO A 44 -17.67 4.36 -22.00
CA PRO A 44 -19.12 4.39 -21.77
C PRO A 44 -19.41 5.23 -20.53
N ALA A 45 -20.31 6.22 -20.67
CA ALA A 45 -20.78 7.08 -19.59
C ALA A 45 -19.62 7.66 -18.72
N PRO A 46 -18.70 8.46 -19.29
CA PRO A 46 -17.58 9.01 -18.53
C PRO A 46 -18.09 10.02 -17.50
N VAL A 47 -17.70 9.86 -16.23
CA VAL A 47 -17.94 10.88 -15.22
C VAL A 47 -17.13 12.14 -15.56
N GLN A 48 -17.76 13.30 -15.45
CA GLN A 48 -17.14 14.59 -15.73
C GLN A 48 -17.03 15.43 -14.45
N GLN A 49 -16.15 16.43 -14.46
CA GLN A 49 -15.93 17.34 -13.33
C GLN A 49 -15.63 16.59 -12.02
N ALA A 50 -14.96 15.45 -12.15
CA ALA A 50 -14.57 14.61 -11.03
C ALA A 50 -13.23 15.03 -10.42
N ILE A 51 -13.03 14.74 -9.15
CA ILE A 51 -11.70 14.60 -8.56
C ILE A 51 -11.11 13.32 -9.11
N TRP A 52 -10.05 13.44 -9.90
CA TRP A 52 -9.36 12.28 -10.45
C TRP A 52 -8.17 11.89 -9.59
N ILE A 53 -8.18 10.66 -9.06
CA ILE A 53 -7.06 10.09 -8.29
C ILE A 53 -6.46 8.92 -9.06
N HIS A 54 -5.16 8.94 -9.27
CA HIS A 54 -4.43 7.82 -9.84
C HIS A 54 -3.60 7.11 -8.77
N ALA A 55 -3.94 5.84 -8.51
CA ALA A 55 -3.25 4.96 -7.58
C ALA A 55 -3.04 3.60 -8.25
N VAL A 56 -1.80 3.24 -8.57
CA VAL A 56 -1.47 2.11 -9.47
C VAL A 56 -1.91 0.76 -8.92
N SER A 57 -1.73 0.56 -7.61
CA SER A 57 -1.82 -0.75 -6.94
C SER A 57 -2.72 -0.72 -5.70
N VAL A 58 -2.99 -1.90 -5.13
CA VAL A 58 -3.73 -2.05 -3.85
C VAL A 58 -3.12 -1.16 -2.75
N GLY A 59 -1.78 -1.15 -2.62
CA GLY A 59 -1.10 -0.38 -1.57
C GLY A 59 -1.30 1.12 -1.72
N GLU A 60 -1.21 1.64 -2.95
CA GLU A 60 -1.45 3.05 -3.24
C GLU A 60 -2.93 3.42 -3.14
N THR A 61 -3.83 2.56 -3.57
CA THR A 61 -5.29 2.76 -3.42
C THR A 61 -5.66 2.91 -1.94
N ARG A 62 -5.10 2.08 -1.07
CA ARG A 62 -5.29 2.20 0.39
C ARG A 62 -4.61 3.44 0.96
N ALA A 63 -3.39 3.77 0.53
CA ALA A 63 -2.68 4.98 0.95
C ALA A 63 -3.36 6.28 0.50
N ALA A 64 -4.12 6.23 -0.59
CA ALA A 64 -4.93 7.35 -1.06
C ALA A 64 -6.21 7.57 -0.23
N ALA A 65 -6.68 6.56 0.55
CA ALA A 65 -7.95 6.65 1.25
C ALA A 65 -8.06 7.85 2.21
N PRO A 66 -7.08 8.16 3.07
CA PRO A 66 -7.14 9.34 3.91
C PRO A 66 -7.13 10.65 3.10
N VAL A 67 -6.37 10.71 2.00
CA VAL A 67 -6.33 11.88 1.12
C VAL A 67 -7.66 12.10 0.43
N ILE A 68 -8.31 11.02 -0.05
CA ILE A 68 -9.66 11.08 -0.65
C ILE A 68 -10.69 11.57 0.37
N ALA A 69 -10.64 11.05 1.61
CA ALA A 69 -11.54 11.48 2.68
C ALA A 69 -11.40 12.98 2.97
N ALA A 70 -10.17 13.48 3.08
CA ALA A 70 -9.90 14.90 3.27
C ALA A 70 -10.32 15.75 2.06
N LEU A 71 -10.07 15.32 0.83
CA LEU A 71 -10.51 16.02 -0.38
C LEU A 71 -12.03 16.13 -0.48
N ARG A 72 -12.78 15.10 -0.08
CA ARG A 72 -14.24 15.14 -0.04
C ARG A 72 -14.80 16.19 0.93
N GLN A 73 -14.08 16.56 1.98
CA GLN A 73 -14.47 17.67 2.86
C GLN A 73 -14.36 19.03 2.15
N HIS A 74 -13.34 19.21 1.31
CA HIS A 74 -13.13 20.45 0.56
C HIS A 74 -13.96 20.56 -0.73
N PHE A 75 -14.37 19.41 -1.29
CA PHE A 75 -15.12 19.28 -2.55
C PHE A 75 -16.28 18.27 -2.41
N PRO A 76 -17.30 18.56 -1.54
CA PRO A 76 -18.32 17.58 -1.17
C PRO A 76 -19.19 17.12 -2.35
N ASP A 77 -19.41 17.99 -3.32
CA ASP A 77 -20.29 17.73 -4.47
C ASP A 77 -19.55 17.13 -5.68
N ALA A 78 -18.22 17.05 -5.63
CA ALA A 78 -17.45 16.56 -6.76
C ALA A 78 -17.47 15.02 -6.80
N PRO A 79 -17.87 14.43 -7.94
CA PRO A 79 -17.77 12.98 -8.10
C PRO A 79 -16.31 12.52 -8.07
N LEU A 80 -16.09 11.23 -7.81
CA LEU A 80 -14.79 10.63 -7.72
C LEU A 80 -14.50 9.74 -8.94
N LEU A 81 -13.35 9.96 -9.58
CA LEU A 81 -12.81 9.11 -10.64
C LEU A 81 -11.51 8.50 -10.13
N LEU A 82 -11.48 7.18 -10.00
CA LEU A 82 -10.30 6.44 -9.58
C LEU A 82 -9.68 5.69 -10.76
N THR A 83 -8.37 5.77 -10.89
CA THR A 83 -7.67 5.02 -11.94
C THR A 83 -6.56 4.16 -11.39
N GLN A 84 -6.46 2.92 -11.87
CA GLN A 84 -5.48 1.92 -11.46
C GLN A 84 -4.77 1.32 -12.68
N MET A 85 -3.65 0.60 -12.43
CA MET A 85 -2.95 -0.18 -13.46
C MET A 85 -3.08 -1.69 -13.24
N THR A 86 -3.46 -2.15 -12.03
CA THR A 86 -3.58 -3.57 -11.70
C THR A 86 -5.03 -3.98 -11.44
N PRO A 87 -5.42 -5.23 -11.81
CA PRO A 87 -6.77 -5.73 -11.54
C PRO A 87 -7.14 -5.70 -10.04
N THR A 88 -6.22 -6.14 -9.19
CA THR A 88 -6.43 -6.14 -7.73
C THR A 88 -6.53 -4.73 -7.16
N GLY A 89 -5.80 -3.76 -7.72
CA GLY A 89 -5.93 -2.34 -7.33
C GLY A 89 -7.31 -1.80 -7.69
N ARG A 90 -7.83 -2.13 -8.88
CA ARG A 90 -9.18 -1.75 -9.31
C ARG A 90 -10.25 -2.38 -8.43
N GLU A 91 -10.18 -3.68 -8.19
CA GLU A 91 -11.10 -4.38 -7.30
C GLU A 91 -11.13 -3.75 -5.90
N THR A 92 -9.94 -3.43 -5.35
CA THR A 92 -9.85 -2.72 -4.06
C THR A 92 -10.52 -1.34 -4.12
N ALA A 93 -10.36 -0.60 -5.22
CA ALA A 93 -10.99 0.70 -5.37
C ALA A 93 -12.52 0.60 -5.47
N GLU A 94 -13.04 -0.37 -6.22
CA GLU A 94 -14.48 -0.62 -6.36
C GLU A 94 -15.11 -1.06 -5.03
N GLN A 95 -14.39 -1.83 -4.21
CA GLN A 95 -14.84 -2.22 -2.86
C GLN A 95 -14.83 -1.05 -1.87
N LEU A 96 -13.79 -0.23 -1.87
CA LEU A 96 -13.67 0.91 -0.95
C LEU A 96 -14.57 2.10 -1.32
N TYR A 97 -14.85 2.27 -2.61
CA TYR A 97 -15.56 3.44 -3.15
C TYR A 97 -16.63 3.01 -4.17
N PRO A 98 -17.74 2.41 -3.72
CA PRO A 98 -18.81 1.96 -4.61
C PRO A 98 -19.53 3.10 -5.34
N ASP A 99 -19.38 4.32 -4.84
CA ASP A 99 -19.89 5.55 -5.42
C ASP A 99 -18.95 6.20 -6.46
N ALA A 100 -17.72 5.70 -6.58
CA ALA A 100 -16.74 6.22 -7.53
C ALA A 100 -16.80 5.51 -8.88
N GLN A 101 -16.43 6.22 -9.94
CA GLN A 101 -16.13 5.56 -11.20
C GLN A 101 -14.69 5.06 -11.21
N CYS A 102 -14.51 3.73 -11.26
CA CYS A 102 -13.20 3.09 -11.33
C CYS A 102 -12.85 2.72 -12.76
N ARG A 103 -11.65 3.07 -13.22
CA ARG A 103 -11.15 2.82 -14.58
C ARG A 103 -9.68 2.36 -14.54
N TYR A 104 -9.24 1.68 -15.60
CA TYR A 104 -7.81 1.58 -15.84
C TYR A 104 -7.29 2.88 -16.47
N LEU A 105 -6.15 3.36 -15.98
CA LEU A 105 -5.46 4.45 -16.64
C LEU A 105 -4.97 3.99 -18.03
N PRO A 106 -5.28 4.72 -19.11
CA PRO A 106 -4.68 4.44 -20.42
C PRO A 106 -3.16 4.52 -20.35
N TYR A 107 -2.51 3.69 -21.15
CA TYR A 107 -1.05 3.79 -21.31
C TYR A 107 -0.64 5.16 -21.84
N ASP A 108 0.56 5.60 -21.49
CA ASP A 108 1.06 6.96 -21.67
C ASP A 108 1.32 7.34 -23.15
N ARG A 109 0.33 7.09 -24.00
CA ARG A 109 0.33 7.46 -25.41
C ARG A 109 -0.47 8.75 -25.61
N PRO A 110 0.04 9.75 -26.36
CA PRO A 110 -0.57 11.08 -26.43
C PRO A 110 -2.05 11.10 -26.80
N ASP A 111 -2.47 10.29 -27.78
CA ASP A 111 -3.86 10.19 -28.22
C ASP A 111 -4.77 9.52 -27.18
N TYR A 112 -4.27 8.52 -26.44
CA TYR A 112 -5.02 7.89 -25.35
C TYR A 112 -5.24 8.87 -24.20
N VAL A 113 -4.20 9.61 -23.83
CA VAL A 113 -4.26 10.66 -22.81
C VAL A 113 -5.25 11.75 -23.21
N ALA A 114 -5.14 12.25 -24.47
CA ALA A 114 -6.06 13.27 -24.99
C ALA A 114 -7.52 12.79 -25.00
N GLN A 115 -7.77 11.53 -25.36
CA GLN A 115 -9.10 10.91 -25.31
C GLN A 115 -9.69 10.91 -23.90
N PHE A 116 -8.93 10.41 -22.92
CA PHE A 116 -9.36 10.36 -21.52
C PHE A 116 -9.70 11.76 -20.99
N LEU A 117 -8.78 12.71 -21.15
CA LEU A 117 -8.96 14.07 -20.64
C LEU A 117 -10.13 14.80 -21.31
N ARG A 118 -10.38 14.58 -22.59
CA ARG A 118 -11.49 15.16 -23.33
C ARG A 118 -12.85 14.62 -22.86
N GLU A 119 -12.92 13.32 -22.53
CA GLU A 119 -14.18 12.69 -22.13
C GLU A 119 -14.49 12.88 -20.65
N HIS A 120 -13.50 12.73 -19.76
CA HIS A 120 -13.72 12.86 -18.32
C HIS A 120 -13.69 14.32 -17.83
N ARG A 121 -12.90 15.20 -18.46
CA ARG A 121 -12.76 16.62 -18.05
C ARG A 121 -12.65 16.79 -16.53
N PRO A 122 -11.69 16.11 -15.86
CA PRO A 122 -11.62 16.20 -14.41
C PRO A 122 -11.37 17.62 -13.93
N LEU A 123 -11.87 17.96 -12.73
CA LEU A 123 -11.57 19.25 -12.08
C LEU A 123 -10.06 19.41 -11.89
N PHE A 124 -9.43 18.37 -11.39
CA PHE A 124 -7.99 18.22 -11.26
C PHE A 124 -7.64 16.73 -11.13
N GLY A 125 -6.35 16.42 -11.29
CA GLY A 125 -5.82 15.07 -11.07
C GLY A 125 -4.82 15.04 -9.92
N VAL A 126 -4.82 13.94 -9.16
CA VAL A 126 -3.84 13.65 -8.11
C VAL A 126 -3.18 12.33 -8.43
N LEU A 127 -1.88 12.37 -8.68
CA LEU A 127 -1.04 11.19 -8.85
C LEU A 127 -0.44 10.81 -7.49
N MET A 128 -0.56 9.55 -7.11
CA MET A 128 -0.01 9.07 -5.84
C MET A 128 1.44 8.63 -5.99
N GLU A 129 2.25 8.89 -4.98
CA GLU A 129 3.65 8.46 -4.82
C GLU A 129 4.60 8.99 -5.93
N THR A 130 5.04 8.15 -6.88
CA THR A 130 6.08 8.54 -7.88
C THR A 130 5.63 8.22 -9.31
N GLU A 131 4.36 8.44 -9.61
CA GLU A 131 3.79 8.12 -10.93
C GLU A 131 3.99 9.26 -11.94
N LEU A 132 5.24 9.36 -12.45
CA LEU A 132 5.64 10.39 -13.42
C LEU A 132 5.56 9.87 -14.85
N TRP A 133 4.43 10.10 -15.50
CA TRP A 133 4.18 9.74 -16.89
C TRP A 133 4.20 11.00 -17.78
N PRO A 134 5.24 11.20 -18.61
CA PRO A 134 5.45 12.45 -19.37
C PRO A 134 4.25 12.92 -20.19
N ASN A 135 3.61 12.05 -20.96
CA ASN A 135 2.47 12.48 -21.78
C ASN A 135 1.22 12.76 -20.94
N TRP A 136 1.04 12.08 -19.79
CA TRP A 136 -0.03 12.39 -18.85
C TRP A 136 0.12 13.79 -18.28
N VAL A 137 1.31 14.14 -17.81
CA VAL A 137 1.54 15.48 -17.24
C VAL A 137 1.42 16.57 -18.31
N LEU A 138 2.03 16.37 -19.47
CA LEU A 138 1.98 17.33 -20.58
C LEU A 138 0.57 17.46 -21.16
N GLY A 139 -0.15 16.34 -21.33
CA GLY A 139 -1.53 16.33 -21.81
C GLY A 139 -2.50 17.00 -20.85
N ALA A 140 -2.38 16.76 -19.54
CA ALA A 140 -3.17 17.44 -18.52
C ALA A 140 -2.92 18.96 -18.54
N HIS A 141 -1.64 19.37 -18.64
CA HIS A 141 -1.29 20.79 -18.78
C HIS A 141 -1.90 21.42 -20.05
N GLN A 142 -1.85 20.75 -21.19
CA GLN A 142 -2.45 21.21 -22.44
C GLN A 142 -3.99 21.29 -22.36
N ALA A 143 -4.61 20.35 -21.65
CA ALA A 143 -6.04 20.33 -21.39
C ALA A 143 -6.49 21.29 -20.27
N GLN A 144 -5.56 22.05 -19.69
CA GLN A 144 -5.78 22.94 -18.55
C GLN A 144 -6.35 22.22 -17.31
N VAL A 145 -6.04 20.95 -17.13
CA VAL A 145 -6.38 20.16 -15.95
C VAL A 145 -5.20 20.24 -14.98
N PRO A 146 -5.37 20.89 -13.80
CA PRO A 146 -4.32 20.94 -12.78
C PRO A 146 -3.95 19.53 -12.32
N LEU A 147 -2.65 19.21 -12.29
CA LEU A 147 -2.18 17.91 -11.89
C LEU A 147 -1.24 18.05 -10.69
N PHE A 148 -1.54 17.30 -9.64
CA PHE A 148 -0.81 17.28 -8.37
C PHE A 148 -0.10 15.94 -8.18
N LEU A 149 1.05 15.95 -7.53
CA LEU A 149 1.73 14.74 -7.09
C LEU A 149 1.65 14.67 -5.55
N ALA A 150 0.91 13.72 -5.01
CA ALA A 150 0.65 13.58 -3.59
C ALA A 150 1.38 12.39 -2.98
N ASN A 151 1.71 12.49 -1.68
CA ASN A 151 2.50 11.50 -0.98
C ASN A 151 3.81 11.17 -1.71
N ALA A 152 4.42 12.19 -2.30
CA ALA A 152 5.53 12.05 -3.23
C ALA A 152 6.81 11.60 -2.51
N ARG A 153 7.45 10.56 -3.04
CA ARG A 153 8.77 10.10 -2.58
C ARG A 153 9.68 9.86 -3.78
N LEU A 154 10.95 10.16 -3.62
CA LEU A 154 11.94 9.95 -4.67
C LEU A 154 13.27 9.48 -4.07
N SER A 155 13.61 8.20 -4.24
CA SER A 155 14.89 7.68 -3.79
C SER A 155 16.06 8.28 -4.59
N GLU A 156 17.25 8.32 -4.01
CA GLU A 156 18.47 8.75 -4.73
C GLU A 156 18.73 7.91 -5.98
N LYS A 157 18.47 6.60 -5.92
CA LYS A 157 18.60 5.70 -7.07
C LYS A 157 17.65 6.12 -8.19
N SER A 158 16.41 6.45 -7.86
CA SER A 158 15.40 6.89 -8.83
C SER A 158 15.77 8.26 -9.39
N LEU A 159 16.19 9.21 -8.54
CA LEU A 159 16.67 10.52 -8.99
C LEU A 159 17.78 10.37 -10.04
N ARG A 160 18.82 9.59 -9.72
CA ARG A 160 19.93 9.32 -10.67
C ARG A 160 19.43 8.70 -11.99
N GLY A 161 18.39 7.86 -11.92
CA GLY A 161 17.72 7.30 -13.10
C GLY A 161 17.05 8.37 -13.96
N TYR A 162 16.24 9.23 -13.35
CA TYR A 162 15.54 10.32 -14.03
C TYR A 162 16.50 11.40 -14.56
N GLN A 163 17.59 11.69 -13.85
CA GLN A 163 18.61 12.65 -14.29
C GLN A 163 19.30 12.27 -15.59
N LYS A 164 19.43 10.95 -15.88
CA LYS A 164 19.95 10.49 -17.19
C LYS A 164 19.06 10.91 -18.38
N ALA A 165 17.80 11.23 -18.10
CA ALA A 165 16.84 11.75 -19.08
C ALA A 165 16.26 13.11 -18.60
N ALA A 166 17.06 13.94 -17.95
CA ALA A 166 16.63 15.22 -17.36
C ALA A 166 15.93 16.14 -18.35
N SER A 167 16.38 16.20 -19.60
CA SER A 167 15.74 17.00 -20.66
C SER A 167 14.32 16.53 -21.03
N LEU A 168 13.91 15.32 -20.62
CA LEU A 168 12.54 14.84 -20.70
C LEU A 168 11.78 15.17 -19.39
N PHE A 169 12.35 14.82 -18.23
CA PHE A 169 11.62 14.84 -16.97
C PHE A 169 11.58 16.22 -16.30
N ALA A 170 12.61 17.08 -16.45
CA ALA A 170 12.59 18.41 -15.83
C ALA A 170 11.45 19.30 -16.38
N PRO A 171 11.21 19.39 -17.70
CA PRO A 171 10.05 20.11 -18.23
C PRO A 171 8.71 19.51 -17.78
N VAL A 172 8.63 18.19 -17.62
CA VAL A 172 7.43 17.49 -17.14
C VAL A 172 7.13 17.85 -15.69
N MET A 173 8.15 17.76 -14.81
CA MET A 173 8.01 18.14 -13.39
C MET A 173 7.57 19.60 -13.20
N ALA A 174 8.08 20.52 -14.04
CA ALA A 174 7.71 21.92 -14.02
C ALA A 174 6.25 22.20 -14.41
N LYS A 175 5.53 21.22 -14.98
CA LYS A 175 4.12 21.32 -15.37
C LYS A 175 3.16 20.79 -14.32
N LEU A 176 3.65 20.13 -13.28
CA LEU A 176 2.83 19.79 -12.12
C LEU A 176 2.42 21.09 -11.39
N ARG A 177 1.15 21.16 -11.00
CA ARG A 177 0.62 22.33 -10.28
C ARG A 177 1.26 22.48 -8.91
N ALA A 178 1.41 21.37 -8.18
CA ALA A 178 2.21 21.28 -6.95
C ALA A 178 2.60 19.83 -6.67
N VAL A 179 3.60 19.66 -5.80
CA VAL A 179 4.14 18.38 -5.36
C VAL A 179 4.18 18.37 -3.83
N PHE A 180 3.58 17.35 -3.22
CA PHE A 180 3.48 17.17 -1.78
C PHE A 180 4.35 16.00 -1.35
N ALA A 181 5.56 16.31 -0.89
CA ALA A 181 6.60 15.36 -0.54
C ALA A 181 6.38 14.74 0.85
N GLN A 182 6.85 13.50 1.04
CA GLN A 182 6.80 12.83 2.34
C GLN A 182 7.83 13.39 3.32
N THR A 183 9.04 13.71 2.85
CA THR A 183 10.16 14.20 3.68
C THR A 183 10.88 15.36 2.99
N GLU A 184 11.68 16.13 3.75
CA GLU A 184 12.52 17.19 3.16
C GLU A 184 13.52 16.62 2.16
N ALA A 185 14.10 15.45 2.45
CA ALA A 185 15.00 14.79 1.50
C ALA A 185 14.31 14.40 0.18
N ASP A 186 13.02 14.00 0.21
CA ASP A 186 12.25 13.78 -1.01
C ASP A 186 11.97 15.11 -1.73
N ALA A 187 11.61 16.15 -0.98
CA ALA A 187 11.35 17.47 -1.53
C ALA A 187 12.57 18.05 -2.25
N GLU A 188 13.76 17.95 -1.66
CA GLU A 188 15.02 18.38 -2.29
C GLU A 188 15.26 17.62 -3.61
N ARG A 189 15.10 16.30 -3.60
CA ARG A 189 15.27 15.47 -4.82
C ARG A 189 14.26 15.80 -5.90
N LEU A 190 13.01 16.10 -5.52
CA LEU A 190 11.96 16.50 -6.47
C LEU A 190 12.22 17.90 -7.06
N ARG A 191 12.73 18.85 -6.26
CA ARG A 191 13.20 20.16 -6.74
C ARG A 191 14.37 20.01 -7.73
N LEU A 192 15.35 19.16 -7.40
CA LEU A 192 16.48 18.83 -8.29
C LEU A 192 16.01 18.18 -9.63
N LEU A 193 14.89 17.49 -9.62
CA LEU A 193 14.28 16.94 -10.85
C LEU A 193 13.46 17.98 -11.63
N GLY A 194 13.24 19.17 -11.10
CA GLY A 194 12.59 20.29 -11.79
C GLY A 194 11.20 20.66 -11.26
N ALA A 195 10.73 20.09 -10.16
CA ALA A 195 9.49 20.51 -9.52
C ALA A 195 9.61 21.95 -8.97
N GLN A 196 8.61 22.78 -9.27
CA GLN A 196 8.66 24.21 -8.91
C GLN A 196 7.96 24.50 -7.57
N GLN A 197 6.78 23.91 -7.35
CA GLN A 197 6.01 24.08 -6.12
C GLN A 197 6.07 22.79 -5.33
N VAL A 198 6.93 22.72 -4.32
CA VAL A 198 7.13 21.54 -3.48
C VAL A 198 6.95 21.89 -2.02
N SER A 199 6.00 21.23 -1.36
CA SER A 199 5.76 21.32 0.07
C SER A 199 5.98 19.96 0.73
N VAL A 200 6.47 19.95 1.97
CA VAL A 200 6.59 18.74 2.78
C VAL A 200 5.31 18.58 3.60
N CYS A 201 4.55 17.53 3.32
CA CYS A 201 3.27 17.25 3.99
C CYS A 201 3.33 16.04 4.92
N GLY A 202 4.36 15.21 4.84
CA GLY A 202 4.42 13.93 5.54
C GLY A 202 3.88 12.77 4.70
N ASN A 203 3.75 11.61 5.33
CA ASN A 203 3.34 10.39 4.64
C ASN A 203 1.90 10.03 5.03
N SER A 204 0.98 10.03 4.05
CA SER A 204 -0.45 9.71 4.24
C SER A 204 -0.71 8.31 4.80
N LYS A 205 0.27 7.41 4.75
CA LYS A 205 0.15 6.08 5.36
C LYS A 205 0.02 6.12 6.88
N TYR A 206 0.50 7.19 7.54
CA TYR A 206 0.31 7.38 8.98
C TYR A 206 -1.10 7.86 9.37
N ASP A 207 -1.87 8.34 8.39
CA ASP A 207 -3.26 8.76 8.61
C ASP A 207 -4.25 7.59 8.53
N ILE A 208 -3.76 6.39 8.21
CA ILE A 208 -4.59 5.18 8.18
C ILE A 208 -4.91 4.76 9.60
N ALA A 209 -6.21 4.74 9.92
CA ALA A 209 -6.74 4.19 11.16
C ALA A 209 -7.43 2.83 10.90
N PRO A 210 -7.45 1.92 11.89
CA PRO A 210 -8.24 0.71 11.79
C PRO A 210 -9.73 1.06 11.55
N PRO A 211 -10.36 0.54 10.48
CA PRO A 211 -11.78 0.76 10.25
C PRO A 211 -12.64 0.23 11.39
N ALA A 212 -13.77 0.86 11.69
CA ALA A 212 -14.68 0.42 12.74
C ALA A 212 -15.14 -1.05 12.54
N SER A 213 -15.38 -1.46 11.29
CA SER A 213 -15.69 -2.86 10.94
C SER A 213 -14.57 -3.83 11.31
N ALA A 214 -13.30 -3.41 11.14
CA ALA A 214 -12.16 -4.24 11.52
C ALA A 214 -12.02 -4.36 13.05
N LEU A 215 -12.33 -3.30 13.78
CA LEU A 215 -12.36 -3.35 15.27
C LEU A 215 -13.48 -4.25 15.79
N SER A 216 -14.67 -4.20 15.19
CA SER A 216 -15.77 -5.12 15.51
C SER A 216 -15.39 -6.56 15.24
N LEU A 217 -14.79 -6.85 14.07
CA LEU A 217 -14.31 -8.18 13.72
C LEU A 217 -13.17 -8.65 14.64
N ALA A 218 -12.30 -7.75 15.09
CA ALA A 218 -11.26 -8.07 16.07
C ALA A 218 -11.85 -8.51 17.43
N ALA A 219 -12.94 -7.88 17.85
CA ALA A 219 -13.66 -8.28 19.06
C ALA A 219 -14.27 -9.70 18.91
N GLU A 220 -14.82 -10.04 17.73
CA GLU A 220 -15.30 -11.38 17.42
C GLU A 220 -14.12 -12.39 17.42
N PHE A 221 -12.98 -12.04 16.84
CA PHE A 221 -11.78 -12.89 16.89
C PHE A 221 -11.34 -13.17 18.32
N LYS A 222 -11.27 -12.14 19.17
CA LYS A 222 -10.94 -12.31 20.59
C LYS A 222 -11.93 -13.22 21.31
N ALA A 223 -13.22 -13.05 21.07
CA ALA A 223 -14.25 -13.92 21.65
C ALA A 223 -14.10 -15.38 21.20
N HIS A 224 -13.69 -15.62 19.95
CA HIS A 224 -13.43 -16.97 19.43
C HIS A 224 -12.13 -17.59 19.95
N ILE A 225 -11.10 -16.77 20.25
CA ILE A 225 -9.78 -17.22 20.68
C ILE A 225 -9.74 -17.47 22.20
N GLY A 226 -10.47 -16.67 23.00
CA GLY A 226 -10.43 -16.68 24.47
C GLY A 226 -9.29 -15.84 25.05
N GLU A 227 -8.87 -16.17 26.29
CA GLU A 227 -7.95 -15.34 27.10
C GLU A 227 -6.46 -15.56 26.80
N ARG A 228 -6.12 -16.53 25.95
CA ARG A 228 -4.72 -16.86 25.68
C ARG A 228 -4.02 -15.78 24.85
N PRO A 229 -2.69 -15.63 24.98
CA PRO A 229 -1.90 -14.67 24.21
C PRO A 229 -1.97 -14.97 22.70
N VAL A 230 -1.91 -13.92 21.87
CA VAL A 230 -2.03 -14.01 20.42
C VAL A 230 -0.83 -13.35 19.73
N ILE A 231 -0.10 -14.13 18.95
CA ILE A 231 0.94 -13.62 18.04
C ILE A 231 0.38 -13.65 16.62
N VAL A 232 0.42 -12.53 15.93
CA VAL A 232 0.00 -12.45 14.52
C VAL A 232 1.20 -12.25 13.60
N CYS A 233 1.47 -13.20 12.73
CA CYS A 233 2.44 -13.09 11.64
C CYS A 233 1.70 -12.66 10.37
N GLY A 234 1.59 -11.33 10.17
CA GLY A 234 0.78 -10.76 9.12
C GLY A 234 1.52 -10.56 7.79
N SER A 235 0.87 -10.89 6.69
CA SER A 235 1.38 -10.71 5.32
C SER A 235 2.70 -11.42 5.04
N THR A 236 2.83 -12.68 5.49
CA THR A 236 4.00 -13.52 5.19
C THR A 236 4.17 -13.74 3.69
N ARG A 237 5.41 -13.89 3.22
CA ARG A 237 5.75 -13.97 1.80
C ARG A 237 6.69 -15.12 1.48
N VAL A 238 6.75 -15.43 0.19
CA VAL A 238 7.78 -16.28 -0.41
C VAL A 238 8.72 -15.39 -1.19
N ASP A 239 10.02 -15.58 -1.05
CA ASP A 239 11.02 -14.85 -1.82
C ASP A 239 11.22 -15.41 -3.24
N LYS A 240 12.14 -14.80 -4.01
CA LYS A 240 12.44 -15.21 -5.38
C LYS A 240 13.14 -16.56 -5.47
N GLN A 241 13.76 -17.01 -4.39
CA GLN A 241 14.44 -18.29 -4.25
C GLN A 241 13.46 -19.40 -3.84
N GLY A 242 12.22 -19.06 -3.51
CA GLY A 242 11.20 -20.00 -3.08
C GLY A 242 11.19 -20.26 -1.57
N VAL A 243 11.92 -19.47 -0.79
CA VAL A 243 11.91 -19.58 0.68
C VAL A 243 10.61 -18.99 1.21
N ASP A 244 9.83 -19.81 1.92
CA ASP A 244 8.56 -19.39 2.51
C ASP A 244 8.76 -18.94 3.95
N GLU A 245 8.51 -17.66 4.21
CA GLU A 245 8.63 -17.07 5.53
C GLU A 245 7.69 -17.71 6.56
N ALA A 246 6.47 -18.08 6.15
CA ALA A 246 5.55 -18.77 7.04
C ALA A 246 6.09 -20.12 7.50
N GLU A 247 6.71 -20.91 6.60
CA GLU A 247 7.35 -22.19 6.96
C GLU A 247 8.54 -21.98 7.92
N LEU A 248 9.36 -20.96 7.69
CA LEU A 248 10.46 -20.62 8.60
C LEU A 248 9.96 -20.30 10.02
N LEU A 249 8.89 -19.51 10.14
CA LEU A 249 8.30 -19.15 11.41
C LEU A 249 7.67 -20.36 12.11
N LEU A 250 6.93 -21.21 11.38
CA LEU A 250 6.36 -22.44 11.90
C LEU A 250 7.42 -23.42 12.40
N GLN A 251 8.51 -23.60 11.65
CA GLN A 251 9.62 -24.49 12.04
C GLN A 251 10.24 -24.10 13.37
N VAL A 252 10.53 -22.83 13.57
CA VAL A 252 11.14 -22.37 14.84
C VAL A 252 10.12 -22.27 15.97
N TRP A 253 8.83 -22.15 15.66
CA TRP A 253 7.75 -22.18 16.66
C TRP A 253 7.47 -23.60 17.19
N GLN A 254 7.82 -24.61 16.42
CA GLN A 254 7.74 -26.02 16.87
C GLN A 254 8.60 -26.22 18.12
N GLY A 255 7.98 -26.68 19.19
CA GLY A 255 8.65 -26.84 20.48
C GLY A 255 8.84 -25.54 21.29
N ALA A 256 8.22 -24.44 20.92
CA ALA A 256 8.11 -23.27 21.78
C ALA A 256 7.29 -23.64 23.03
N ASP A 257 7.82 -23.34 24.20
CA ASP A 257 7.10 -23.51 25.47
C ASP A 257 6.17 -22.30 25.70
N SER A 258 4.98 -22.36 25.08
CA SER A 258 4.01 -21.26 25.13
C SER A 258 2.61 -21.78 24.80
N ASP A 259 1.61 -21.28 25.50
CA ASP A 259 0.18 -21.47 25.23
C ASP A 259 -0.38 -20.46 24.21
N ALA A 260 0.45 -19.56 23.70
CA ALA A 260 0.05 -18.54 22.75
C ALA A 260 -0.47 -19.14 21.44
N LEU A 261 -1.53 -18.55 20.92
CA LEU A 261 -2.01 -18.83 19.57
C LEU A 261 -1.11 -18.16 18.53
N LEU A 262 -0.51 -18.91 17.65
CA LEU A 262 0.17 -18.38 16.49
C LEU A 262 -0.80 -18.21 15.33
N VAL A 263 -1.08 -16.96 14.94
CA VAL A 263 -1.92 -16.62 13.78
C VAL A 263 -1.01 -16.34 12.61
N VAL A 264 -1.14 -17.07 11.52
CA VAL A 264 -0.34 -16.86 10.29
C VAL A 264 -1.26 -16.40 9.16
N VAL A 265 -1.01 -15.20 8.64
CA VAL A 265 -1.82 -14.57 7.58
C VAL A 265 -0.94 -14.38 6.34
N PRO A 266 -1.00 -15.28 5.35
CA PRO A 266 -0.23 -15.13 4.12
C PRO A 266 -0.71 -13.95 3.28
N ARG A 267 0.23 -13.26 2.60
CA ARG A 267 -0.07 -12.08 1.76
C ARG A 267 -0.90 -12.43 0.52
N HIS A 268 -0.81 -13.64 0.02
CA HIS A 268 -1.38 -14.08 -1.25
C HIS A 268 -2.30 -15.29 -1.05
N PRO A 269 -3.55 -15.28 -1.58
CA PRO A 269 -4.52 -16.35 -1.39
C PRO A 269 -4.03 -17.72 -1.83
N GLU A 270 -3.22 -17.79 -2.89
CA GLU A 270 -2.63 -19.04 -3.39
C GLU A 270 -1.70 -19.72 -2.38
N ARG A 271 -1.33 -19.04 -1.29
CA ARG A 271 -0.48 -19.60 -0.21
C ARG A 271 -1.28 -20.15 0.98
N PHE A 272 -2.56 -19.84 1.09
CA PHE A 272 -3.38 -20.20 2.25
C PHE A 272 -3.33 -21.69 2.54
N GLU A 273 -3.64 -22.53 1.53
CA GLU A 273 -3.64 -23.98 1.69
C GLU A 273 -2.23 -24.54 1.94
N ALA A 274 -1.21 -23.99 1.28
CA ALA A 274 0.16 -24.45 1.47
C ALA A 274 0.65 -24.23 2.91
N VAL A 275 0.35 -23.06 3.50
CA VAL A 275 0.71 -22.74 4.89
C VAL A 275 -0.06 -23.63 5.87
N PHE A 276 -1.35 -23.89 5.61
CA PHE A 276 -2.13 -24.81 6.42
C PHE A 276 -1.53 -26.23 6.41
N GLN A 277 -1.17 -26.74 5.23
CA GLN A 277 -0.55 -28.06 5.10
C GLN A 277 0.85 -28.11 5.71
N ALA A 278 1.63 -27.05 5.64
CA ALA A 278 2.94 -26.96 6.28
C ALA A 278 2.82 -27.06 7.80
N ALA A 279 1.87 -26.36 8.41
CA ALA A 279 1.62 -26.44 9.84
C ALA A 279 1.17 -27.85 10.28
N LEU A 280 0.29 -28.50 9.53
CA LEU A 280 -0.11 -29.89 9.78
C LEU A 280 1.05 -30.87 9.73
N LYS A 281 1.94 -30.72 8.71
CA LYS A 281 3.14 -31.59 8.56
C LYS A 281 4.11 -31.46 9.72
N LEU A 282 4.18 -30.28 10.34
CA LEU A 282 4.98 -30.03 11.54
C LEU A 282 4.30 -30.55 12.83
N GLY A 283 3.10 -31.11 12.72
CA GLY A 283 2.39 -31.74 13.85
C GLY A 283 1.58 -30.76 14.69
N PHE A 284 1.36 -29.52 14.24
CA PHE A 284 0.50 -28.57 14.94
C PHE A 284 -0.99 -28.96 14.84
N LYS A 285 -1.77 -28.61 15.86
CA LYS A 285 -3.21 -28.54 15.78
C LYS A 285 -3.60 -27.22 15.11
N VAL A 286 -4.21 -27.32 13.94
CA VAL A 286 -4.44 -26.17 13.04
C VAL A 286 -5.91 -25.99 12.73
N GLN A 287 -6.38 -24.73 12.72
CA GLN A 287 -7.67 -24.33 12.17
C GLN A 287 -7.50 -23.22 11.14
N LYS A 288 -8.50 -23.04 10.29
CA LYS A 288 -8.56 -21.91 9.35
C LYS A 288 -9.60 -20.87 9.78
N ARG A 289 -9.39 -19.62 9.41
CA ARG A 289 -10.38 -18.55 9.59
C ARG A 289 -11.68 -18.85 8.83
N SER A 290 -11.55 -19.40 7.62
CA SER A 290 -12.69 -19.76 6.76
C SER A 290 -13.59 -20.86 7.35
N ASP A 291 -13.13 -21.60 8.35
CA ASP A 291 -13.97 -22.60 9.04
C ASP A 291 -15.16 -21.96 9.77
N GLY A 292 -15.09 -20.65 10.09
CA GLY A 292 -16.16 -19.89 10.74
C GLY A 292 -16.51 -20.36 12.16
N LYS A 293 -15.65 -21.15 12.80
CA LYS A 293 -15.87 -21.76 14.12
C LYS A 293 -15.02 -21.07 15.19
N PRO A 294 -15.41 -21.12 16.46
CA PRO A 294 -14.54 -20.76 17.56
C PRO A 294 -13.21 -21.50 17.48
N VAL A 295 -12.13 -20.85 17.88
CA VAL A 295 -10.81 -21.45 17.88
C VAL A 295 -10.70 -22.38 19.07
N ALA A 296 -10.52 -23.69 18.84
CA ALA A 296 -10.44 -24.69 19.90
C ALA A 296 -9.27 -24.37 20.85
N ALA A 297 -9.45 -24.69 22.13
CA ALA A 297 -8.46 -24.39 23.18
C ALA A 297 -7.08 -25.03 22.91
N ASP A 298 -7.07 -26.17 22.21
CA ASP A 298 -5.87 -26.91 21.84
C ASP A 298 -5.31 -26.55 20.46
N THR A 299 -5.95 -25.65 19.70
CA THR A 299 -5.41 -25.14 18.43
C THR A 299 -4.16 -24.31 18.69
N GLN A 300 -3.06 -24.68 18.06
CA GLN A 300 -1.76 -24.02 18.22
C GLN A 300 -1.49 -22.98 17.12
N VAL A 301 -2.00 -23.27 15.91
CA VAL A 301 -1.84 -22.39 14.74
C VAL A 301 -3.22 -22.09 14.14
N TRP A 302 -3.50 -20.82 13.92
CA TRP A 302 -4.69 -20.37 13.21
C TRP A 302 -4.29 -19.70 11.90
N VAL A 303 -4.65 -20.29 10.77
CA VAL A 303 -4.34 -19.74 9.46
C VAL A 303 -5.40 -18.71 9.07
N GLY A 304 -4.98 -17.47 8.91
CA GLY A 304 -5.82 -16.37 8.43
C GLY A 304 -5.93 -16.44 6.91
N ASP A 305 -6.80 -17.31 6.41
CA ASP A 305 -7.06 -17.56 4.99
C ASP A 305 -8.16 -16.65 4.44
N SER A 306 -8.10 -15.36 4.79
CA SER A 306 -9.05 -14.32 4.37
C SER A 306 -8.33 -13.10 3.81
N MET A 307 -9.02 -12.36 2.94
CA MET A 307 -8.53 -11.11 2.38
C MET A 307 -9.26 -9.91 2.99
N GLY A 308 -8.54 -8.81 3.19
CA GLY A 308 -9.11 -7.55 3.67
C GLY A 308 -9.27 -7.46 5.20
N GLU A 309 -9.03 -8.53 5.95
CA GLU A 309 -9.23 -8.61 7.41
C GLU A 309 -7.95 -8.32 8.25
N LEU A 310 -6.84 -7.91 7.61
CA LEU A 310 -5.54 -7.81 8.28
C LEU A 310 -5.55 -6.88 9.51
N PHE A 311 -6.27 -5.75 9.45
CA PHE A 311 -6.45 -4.86 10.61
C PHE A 311 -7.16 -5.56 11.79
N ALA A 312 -8.11 -6.45 11.50
CA ALA A 312 -8.81 -7.20 12.56
C ALA A 312 -7.86 -8.18 13.26
N TYR A 313 -7.02 -8.88 12.49
CA TYR A 313 -5.97 -9.73 13.08
C TYR A 313 -5.01 -8.91 13.93
N TYR A 314 -4.50 -7.78 13.42
CA TYR A 314 -3.59 -6.91 14.18
C TYR A 314 -4.25 -6.36 15.45
N ALA A 315 -5.49 -5.90 15.37
CA ALA A 315 -6.20 -5.38 16.53
C ALA A 315 -6.47 -6.46 17.60
N ALA A 316 -6.63 -7.73 17.20
CA ALA A 316 -6.80 -8.85 18.11
C ALA A 316 -5.48 -9.36 18.72
N ALA A 317 -4.31 -9.01 18.17
CA ALA A 317 -3.00 -9.51 18.61
C ALA A 317 -2.53 -8.88 19.93
N ASP A 318 -1.62 -9.57 20.62
CA ASP A 318 -0.78 -9.02 21.67
C ASP A 318 0.60 -8.61 21.15
N VAL A 319 1.16 -9.39 20.22
CA VAL A 319 2.40 -9.07 19.50
C VAL A 319 2.20 -9.34 18.00
N VAL A 320 2.71 -8.44 17.17
CA VAL A 320 2.62 -8.56 15.70
C VAL A 320 4.00 -8.71 15.08
N PHE A 321 4.14 -9.69 14.20
CA PHE A 321 5.24 -9.77 13.24
C PHE A 321 4.77 -9.34 11.85
N VAL A 322 5.50 -8.41 11.24
CA VAL A 322 5.22 -7.93 9.88
C VAL A 322 6.03 -8.71 8.86
N GLY A 323 5.34 -9.49 8.06
CA GLY A 323 5.95 -10.39 7.10
C GLY A 323 6.60 -9.71 5.89
N GLY A 324 7.23 -10.54 5.04
CA GLY A 324 8.08 -10.10 3.94
C GLY A 324 9.39 -9.49 4.39
N SER A 325 9.77 -9.71 5.64
CA SER A 325 10.90 -9.07 6.30
C SER A 325 12.01 -10.02 6.75
N LEU A 326 11.70 -11.28 7.04
CA LEU A 326 12.70 -12.34 7.26
C LEU A 326 13.11 -13.08 5.98
N VAL A 327 12.51 -12.73 4.87
CA VAL A 327 12.87 -13.11 3.50
C VAL A 327 13.12 -11.85 2.67
N ASP A 328 13.88 -11.94 1.55
CA ASP A 328 14.24 -10.75 0.76
C ASP A 328 13.09 -10.23 -0.11
N THR A 329 12.03 -9.75 0.56
CA THR A 329 10.86 -9.15 -0.10
C THR A 329 10.52 -7.73 0.38
N GLY A 330 11.30 -7.16 1.30
CA GLY A 330 11.35 -5.73 1.62
C GLY A 330 10.35 -5.24 2.65
N CYS A 331 9.84 -6.11 3.51
CA CYS A 331 8.82 -5.83 4.54
C CYS A 331 7.46 -5.41 3.96
N GLN A 332 6.40 -5.70 4.69
CA GLN A 332 5.08 -5.16 4.46
C GLN A 332 4.85 -3.91 5.35
N ASN A 333 3.62 -3.40 5.42
CA ASN A 333 3.32 -2.14 6.09
C ASN A 333 3.43 -2.27 7.63
N VAL A 334 4.49 -1.71 8.21
CA VAL A 334 4.69 -1.68 9.68
C VAL A 334 3.78 -0.66 10.38
N ILE A 335 3.23 0.29 9.64
CA ILE A 335 2.39 1.36 10.22
C ILE A 335 1.03 0.79 10.68
N GLU A 336 0.49 -0.20 9.98
CA GLU A 336 -0.82 -0.79 10.30
C GLU A 336 -0.88 -1.40 11.72
N PRO A 337 0.03 -2.29 12.15
CA PRO A 337 0.01 -2.81 13.51
C PRO A 337 0.34 -1.73 14.56
N ILE A 338 1.23 -0.78 14.24
CA ILE A 338 1.55 0.35 15.13
C ILE A 338 0.29 1.24 15.32
N ALA A 339 -0.48 1.49 14.26
CA ALA A 339 -1.75 2.20 14.35
C ALA A 339 -2.82 1.47 15.18
N CYS A 340 -2.71 0.12 15.29
CA CYS A 340 -3.51 -0.67 16.22
C CYS A 340 -2.95 -0.64 17.67
N GLY A 341 -1.89 0.11 17.94
CA GLY A 341 -1.23 0.16 19.24
C GLY A 341 -0.53 -1.14 19.63
N LYS A 342 -0.01 -1.92 18.67
CA LYS A 342 0.55 -3.24 18.94
C LYS A 342 2.08 -3.24 18.94
N PRO A 343 2.73 -3.91 19.91
CA PRO A 343 4.14 -4.24 19.84
C PRO A 343 4.44 -4.92 18.52
N THR A 344 5.36 -4.33 17.75
CA THR A 344 5.60 -4.73 16.36
C THR A 344 7.01 -5.26 16.21
N VAL A 345 7.15 -6.41 15.54
CA VAL A 345 8.44 -7.03 15.21
C VAL A 345 8.53 -7.18 13.70
N PHE A 346 9.70 -6.95 13.13
CA PHE A 346 9.97 -7.17 11.70
C PHE A 346 11.40 -7.65 11.47
N GLY A 347 11.66 -8.26 10.32
CA GLY A 347 12.94 -8.82 9.96
C GLY A 347 13.92 -7.81 9.36
N TYR A 348 15.03 -8.32 8.81
CA TYR A 348 16.14 -7.53 8.26
C TYR A 348 15.82 -6.82 6.94
N SER A 349 14.93 -7.37 6.14
CA SER A 349 14.61 -6.87 4.80
C SER A 349 13.51 -5.79 4.89
N THR A 350 13.87 -4.51 4.71
CA THR A 350 12.97 -3.37 4.96
C THR A 350 12.84 -2.39 3.79
N TYR A 351 13.41 -2.67 2.63
CA TYR A 351 13.58 -1.69 1.54
C TYR A 351 12.29 -1.05 1.01
N ASN A 352 11.12 -1.72 1.15
CA ASN A 352 9.84 -1.12 0.76
C ASN A 352 9.33 -0.09 1.80
N PHE A 353 9.69 -0.27 3.07
CA PHE A 353 9.25 0.55 4.20
C PHE A 353 10.44 1.07 5.04
N GLN A 354 11.61 1.22 4.45
CA GLN A 354 12.87 1.54 5.15
C GLN A 354 12.73 2.73 6.09
N ALA A 355 12.18 3.86 5.63
CA ALA A 355 12.01 5.05 6.46
C ALA A 355 11.05 4.82 7.63
N ALA A 356 9.93 4.13 7.40
CA ALA A 356 8.95 3.82 8.44
C ALA A 356 9.52 2.84 9.47
N CYS A 357 10.25 1.80 9.02
CA CYS A 357 10.93 0.87 9.92
C CYS A 357 11.99 1.57 10.79
N ALA A 358 12.83 2.43 10.19
CA ALA A 358 13.84 3.19 10.94
C ALA A 358 13.20 4.13 11.97
N ALA A 359 12.15 4.84 11.58
CA ALA A 359 11.41 5.71 12.49
C ALA A 359 10.73 4.93 13.64
N ALA A 360 10.15 3.77 13.35
CA ALA A 360 9.53 2.91 14.34
C ALA A 360 10.54 2.35 15.37
N LEU A 361 11.74 1.98 14.93
CA LEU A 361 12.82 1.57 15.82
C LEU A 361 13.29 2.72 16.72
N ALA A 362 13.52 3.90 16.13
CA ALA A 362 13.96 5.09 16.86
C ALA A 362 12.95 5.54 17.92
N ALA A 363 11.66 5.35 17.64
CA ALA A 363 10.58 5.67 18.59
C ALA A 363 10.31 4.57 19.63
N GLY A 364 11.00 3.43 19.58
CA GLY A 364 10.79 2.32 20.49
C GLY A 364 9.41 1.65 20.37
N VAL A 365 8.79 1.71 19.17
CA VAL A 365 7.48 1.09 18.90
C VAL A 365 7.61 -0.24 18.16
N ALA A 366 8.82 -0.59 17.74
CA ALA A 366 9.10 -1.83 17.04
C ALA A 366 10.47 -2.40 17.40
N LYS A 367 10.62 -3.70 17.22
CA LYS A 367 11.91 -4.43 17.29
C LYS A 367 12.26 -5.02 15.93
N GLN A 368 13.55 -5.02 15.59
CA GLN A 368 14.08 -5.68 14.40
C GLN A 368 14.80 -6.97 14.77
N VAL A 369 14.59 -8.02 13.99
CA VAL A 369 15.21 -9.33 14.15
C VAL A 369 15.85 -9.78 12.84
N HIS A 370 16.88 -10.62 12.92
CA HIS A 370 17.65 -11.03 11.73
C HIS A 370 17.45 -12.50 11.37
N THR A 371 16.99 -13.31 12.31
CA THR A 371 16.80 -14.76 12.12
C THR A 371 15.44 -15.21 12.66
N PRO A 372 14.89 -16.32 12.14
CA PRO A 372 13.66 -16.91 12.70
C PRO A 372 13.77 -17.27 14.18
N THR A 373 14.94 -17.73 14.63
CA THR A 373 15.18 -18.04 16.06
C THR A 373 15.15 -16.78 16.92
N GLU A 374 15.76 -15.69 16.46
CA GLU A 374 15.70 -14.41 17.15
C GLU A 374 14.26 -13.87 17.22
N TRP A 375 13.50 -14.01 16.13
CA TRP A 375 12.06 -13.68 16.13
C TRP A 375 11.31 -14.44 17.23
N ARG A 376 11.46 -15.78 17.30
CA ARG A 376 10.79 -16.58 18.32
C ARG A 376 11.12 -16.10 19.74
N ASN A 377 12.40 -15.88 20.01
CA ASN A 377 12.85 -15.44 21.34
C ASN A 377 12.28 -14.04 21.68
N THR A 378 12.32 -13.11 20.71
CA THR A 378 11.82 -11.74 20.88
C THR A 378 10.30 -11.72 21.15
N VAL A 379 9.51 -12.52 20.42
CA VAL A 379 8.05 -12.52 20.63
C VAL A 379 7.68 -13.18 21.97
N LEU A 380 8.38 -14.24 22.39
CA LEU A 380 8.17 -14.85 23.70
C LEU A 380 8.56 -13.92 24.85
N GLU A 381 9.68 -13.20 24.74
CA GLU A 381 10.08 -12.18 25.68
C GLU A 381 9.03 -11.06 25.81
N LEU A 382 8.56 -10.56 24.67
CA LEU A 382 7.50 -9.55 24.66
C LEU A 382 6.20 -10.04 25.31
N LEU A 383 5.79 -11.29 25.09
CA LEU A 383 4.58 -11.83 25.73
C LEU A 383 4.71 -11.93 27.26
N GLN A 384 5.91 -12.17 27.78
CA GLN A 384 6.18 -12.24 29.22
C GLN A 384 6.39 -10.87 29.87
N ASN A 385 6.78 -9.86 29.09
CA ASN A 385 7.11 -8.52 29.58
C ASN A 385 5.97 -7.51 29.37
N HIS A 386 4.94 -7.56 30.20
CA HIS A 386 3.80 -6.64 30.12
C HIS A 386 4.18 -5.16 30.26
N SER A 387 5.24 -4.85 31.02
CA SER A 387 5.72 -3.47 31.16
C SER A 387 6.26 -2.95 29.82
N GLU A 388 7.02 -3.75 29.09
CA GLU A 388 7.54 -3.39 27.78
C GLU A 388 6.42 -3.28 26.74
N GLN A 389 5.46 -4.22 26.74
CA GLN A 389 4.28 -4.11 25.87
C GLN A 389 3.54 -2.78 26.09
N THR A 390 3.28 -2.42 27.36
CA THR A 390 2.59 -1.17 27.70
C THR A 390 3.39 0.05 27.26
N ALA A 391 4.71 0.06 27.44
CA ALA A 391 5.57 1.14 26.97
C ALA A 391 5.53 1.26 25.44
N MET A 392 5.63 0.15 24.70
CA MET A 392 5.54 0.15 23.23
C MET A 392 4.17 0.64 22.76
N GLN A 393 3.07 0.30 23.43
CA GLN A 393 1.72 0.79 23.10
C GLN A 393 1.60 2.31 23.29
N GLN A 394 2.13 2.85 24.40
CA GLN A 394 2.14 4.29 24.65
C GLN A 394 2.98 5.03 23.62
N HIS A 395 4.16 4.50 23.30
CA HIS A 395 5.02 5.05 22.25
C HIS A 395 4.33 4.98 20.88
N ALA A 396 3.58 3.92 20.57
CA ALA A 396 2.85 3.78 19.31
C ALA A 396 1.80 4.89 19.15
N GLN A 397 1.05 5.24 20.19
CA GLN A 397 0.09 6.34 20.14
C GLN A 397 0.78 7.68 19.89
N ALA A 398 1.86 7.98 20.60
CA ALA A 398 2.63 9.19 20.42
C ALA A 398 3.26 9.26 19.01
N PHE A 399 3.81 8.14 18.52
CA PHE A 399 4.40 8.01 17.21
C PHE A 399 3.39 8.30 16.09
N ILE A 400 2.23 7.66 16.13
CA ILE A 400 1.19 7.89 15.12
C ILE A 400 0.73 9.35 15.17
N HIS A 401 0.44 9.88 16.35
CA HIS A 401 0.00 11.28 16.51
C HIS A 401 1.02 12.29 15.92
N THR A 402 2.31 12.05 16.11
CA THR A 402 3.38 12.93 15.58
C THR A 402 3.45 12.91 14.05
N HIS A 403 3.12 11.77 13.42
CA HIS A 403 3.25 11.59 11.97
C HIS A 403 1.93 11.81 11.20
N GLN A 404 0.79 11.91 11.88
CA GLN A 404 -0.53 12.13 11.29
C GLN A 404 -0.73 13.54 10.71
N GLY A 405 -1.82 13.71 9.95
CA GLY A 405 -2.25 14.96 9.36
C GLY A 405 -1.66 15.26 7.98
N ALA A 406 -0.90 14.32 7.41
CA ALA A 406 -0.35 14.48 6.06
C ALA A 406 -1.46 14.64 5.01
N SER A 407 -2.51 13.84 5.10
CA SER A 407 -3.62 13.83 4.14
C SER A 407 -4.43 15.11 4.19
N GLU A 408 -4.67 15.66 5.38
CA GLU A 408 -5.37 16.94 5.53
C GLU A 408 -4.53 18.09 4.95
N ARG A 409 -3.24 18.15 5.31
CA ARG A 409 -2.31 19.16 4.73
C ARG A 409 -2.25 19.08 3.20
N ILE A 410 -2.25 17.86 2.63
CA ILE A 410 -2.29 17.67 1.17
C ILE A 410 -3.60 18.20 0.60
N ALA A 411 -4.75 17.84 1.18
CA ALA A 411 -6.07 18.25 0.69
C ALA A 411 -6.28 19.76 0.78
N GLU A 412 -5.90 20.39 1.90
CA GLU A 412 -5.93 21.85 2.07
C GLU A 412 -5.09 22.56 1.01
N GLN A 413 -3.87 22.09 0.76
CA GLN A 413 -2.99 22.69 -0.23
C GLN A 413 -3.48 22.48 -1.65
N ILE A 414 -4.07 21.32 -1.98
CA ILE A 414 -4.73 21.09 -3.27
C ILE A 414 -5.89 22.08 -3.43
N ALA A 415 -6.76 22.20 -2.42
CA ALA A 415 -7.89 23.11 -2.45
C ALA A 415 -7.44 24.58 -2.62
N TYR A 416 -6.39 25.00 -1.91
CA TYR A 416 -5.78 26.32 -2.05
C TYR A 416 -5.25 26.54 -3.48
N CYS A 417 -4.42 25.63 -3.99
CA CYS A 417 -3.82 25.75 -5.32
C CYS A 417 -4.84 25.69 -6.45
N TYR A 418 -5.94 24.92 -6.26
CA TYR A 418 -7.03 24.83 -7.24
C TYR A 418 -7.84 26.12 -7.33
N ARG A 419 -8.13 26.75 -6.19
CA ARG A 419 -8.90 28.02 -6.14
C ARG A 419 -8.10 29.26 -6.53
N LYS A 420 -6.79 29.16 -6.49
CA LYS A 420 -5.89 30.26 -6.87
C LYS A 420 -5.61 30.16 -8.37
N PRO A 421 -5.92 31.17 -9.18
CA PRO A 421 -5.74 31.19 -10.63
C PRO A 421 -4.26 31.06 -11.07
#